data_fe4beb2672d2ef69808ef7e14ade0826
#
_entry.id   fe4beb2672d2ef69808ef7e14ade0826
#
_cell.length_a   1.000
_cell.length_b   1.000
_cell.length_c   1.000
_cell.angle_alpha   90.00
_cell.angle_beta   90.00
_cell.angle_gamma   90.00
#
_symmetry.space_group_name_H-M   'P 1'
#
loop_
_entity.id
_entity.type
_entity.pdbx_description
1 polymer ?
#
loop_
_entity_poly.entity_id
_entity_poly.type
_entity_poly.pdbx_seq_one_letter_code
_entity_poly.pdbx_strand_id
1 'polypeptide(L)'
;MAALLIRPVMPPMAAAVGTPEDVRNVAHYVLSMSGSPHDSLRAQLGKSKFGACAACHGMHGKGNHAVGAPNLTDDIWLHGWGENAIVNMINNGKVNQMPAQAAKLTEGQIHVLASYVWGLSNNATVKV
;
A
#
# COMPACT_ATOMS: atom_id res chain seq x y z
N MET A 1 14.44 -23.67 -2.79
CA MET A 1 13.28 -22.89 -2.39
C MET A 1 12.89 -21.99 -3.54
N ALA A 2 11.65 -22.03 -3.93
CA ALA A 2 11.17 -21.18 -5.00
C ALA A 2 11.51 -19.74 -4.69
N ALA A 3 11.94 -19.00 -5.70
CA ALA A 3 12.25 -17.59 -5.54
C ALA A 3 11.07 -16.90 -4.86
N LEU A 4 11.36 -16.22 -3.78
CA LEU A 4 10.38 -15.44 -3.07
C LEU A 4 10.07 -14.18 -3.89
N LEU A 5 9.25 -14.38 -4.93
CA LEU A 5 8.64 -13.27 -5.63
C LEU A 5 7.46 -12.81 -4.79
N ILE A 6 7.67 -11.72 -4.07
CA ILE A 6 6.55 -11.03 -3.45
C ILE A 6 5.85 -10.27 -4.54
N ARG A 7 4.63 -10.69 -4.86
CA ARG A 7 3.79 -10.01 -5.86
C ARG A 7 2.52 -9.52 -5.18
N PRO A 8 2.59 -8.45 -4.40
CA PRO A 8 1.38 -7.82 -3.91
C PRO A 8 0.60 -7.30 -5.11
N VAL A 9 -0.63 -7.77 -5.24
CA VAL A 9 -1.51 -7.36 -6.33
C VAL A 9 -2.69 -6.62 -5.73
N MET A 10 -2.88 -5.38 -6.16
CA MET A 10 -4.14 -4.68 -5.96
C MET A 10 -4.90 -4.72 -7.28
N PRO A 11 -5.99 -5.51 -7.38
CA PRO A 11 -6.78 -5.54 -8.59
C PRO A 11 -7.52 -4.22 -8.81
N PRO A 12 -8.00 -3.93 -10.03
CA PRO A 12 -8.90 -2.80 -10.24
C PRO A 12 -10.17 -2.98 -9.41
N MET A 13 -10.49 -1.98 -8.59
CA MET A 13 -11.58 -2.07 -7.63
C MET A 13 -12.73 -1.11 -7.91
N ALA A 14 -12.67 -0.34 -9.01
CA ALA A 14 -13.70 0.66 -9.29
C ALA A 14 -15.11 0.08 -9.36
N ALA A 15 -15.27 -1.07 -9.98
CA ALA A 15 -16.58 -1.72 -10.10
C ALA A 15 -17.14 -2.16 -8.73
N ALA A 16 -16.27 -2.58 -7.82
CA ALA A 16 -16.66 -2.97 -6.47
C ALA A 16 -16.99 -1.78 -5.58
N VAL A 17 -16.33 -0.64 -5.83
CA VAL A 17 -16.57 0.61 -5.08
C VAL A 17 -17.86 1.28 -5.55
N GLY A 18 -18.07 1.41 -6.86
CA GLY A 18 -19.27 2.01 -7.41
C GLY A 18 -19.01 3.00 -8.53
N THR A 19 -19.63 4.18 -8.45
CA THR A 19 -19.49 5.23 -9.46
C THR A 19 -18.12 5.92 -9.37
N PRO A 20 -17.71 6.69 -10.42
CA PRO A 20 -16.50 7.51 -10.32
C PRO A 20 -16.50 8.47 -9.13
N GLU A 21 -17.66 9.01 -8.75
CA GLU A 21 -17.76 9.85 -7.56
C GLU A 21 -17.55 9.04 -6.27
N ASP A 22 -18.03 7.80 -6.22
CA ASP A 22 -17.77 6.92 -5.08
C ASP A 22 -16.28 6.63 -4.94
N VAL A 23 -15.57 6.43 -6.05
CA VAL A 23 -14.11 6.22 -6.07
C VAL A 23 -13.39 7.46 -5.52
N ARG A 24 -13.78 8.65 -5.94
CA ARG A 24 -13.21 9.89 -5.40
C ARG A 24 -13.48 10.05 -3.91
N ASN A 25 -14.67 9.70 -3.47
CA ASN A 25 -15.04 9.76 -2.07
C ASN A 25 -14.19 8.79 -1.23
N VAL A 26 -13.97 7.57 -1.72
CA VAL A 26 -13.08 6.61 -1.06
C VAL A 26 -11.64 7.13 -1.02
N ALA A 27 -11.17 7.77 -2.08
CA ALA A 27 -9.83 8.37 -2.09
C ALA A 27 -9.69 9.41 -0.97
N HIS A 28 -10.69 10.25 -0.76
CA HIS A 28 -10.66 11.23 0.33
C HIS A 28 -10.76 10.58 1.71
N TYR A 29 -11.49 9.48 1.83
CA TYR A 29 -11.50 8.72 3.08
C TYR A 29 -10.10 8.15 3.40
N VAL A 30 -9.42 7.59 2.40
CA VAL A 30 -8.04 7.10 2.56
C VAL A 30 -7.11 8.25 2.96
N LEU A 31 -7.21 9.41 2.31
CA LEU A 31 -6.43 10.58 2.69
C LEU A 31 -6.69 10.98 4.15
N SER A 32 -7.94 10.92 4.59
CA SER A 32 -8.28 11.22 5.99
C SER A 32 -7.64 10.25 6.98
N MET A 33 -7.57 8.97 6.62
CA MET A 33 -6.92 7.97 7.47
C MET A 33 -5.42 8.20 7.63
N SER A 34 -4.76 8.73 6.61
CA SER A 34 -3.33 9.04 6.65
C SER A 34 -3.02 10.41 7.25
N GLY A 35 -4.03 11.16 7.68
CA GLY A 35 -3.85 12.51 8.22
C GLY A 35 -3.53 13.55 7.14
N SER A 36 -3.76 13.25 5.88
CA SER A 36 -3.48 14.13 4.76
C SER A 36 -4.63 15.11 4.51
N PRO A 37 -4.37 16.27 3.88
CA PRO A 37 -5.44 17.17 3.47
C PRO A 37 -6.47 16.47 2.58
N HIS A 38 -7.74 16.67 2.87
CA HIS A 38 -8.85 16.00 2.18
C HIS A 38 -10.14 16.82 2.31
N ASP A 39 -11.13 16.47 1.50
CA ASP A 39 -12.48 16.98 1.62
C ASP A 39 -13.25 16.15 2.66
N SER A 40 -13.68 16.78 3.73
CA SER A 40 -14.34 16.09 4.86
C SER A 40 -15.65 15.43 4.47
N LEU A 41 -16.45 16.08 3.62
CA LEU A 41 -17.71 15.51 3.17
C LEU A 41 -17.48 14.27 2.30
N ARG A 42 -16.53 14.36 1.36
CA ARG A 42 -16.15 13.20 0.53
C ARG A 42 -15.61 12.06 1.38
N ALA A 43 -14.81 12.37 2.39
CA ALA A 43 -14.28 11.35 3.30
C ALA A 43 -15.41 10.61 4.05
N GLN A 44 -16.41 11.33 4.52
CA GLN A 44 -17.57 10.71 5.18
C GLN A 44 -18.36 9.82 4.23
N LEU A 45 -18.59 10.30 3.01
CA LEU A 45 -19.30 9.50 1.99
C LEU A 45 -18.47 8.27 1.57
N GLY A 46 -17.16 8.42 1.47
CA GLY A 46 -16.25 7.34 1.10
C GLY A 46 -16.15 6.25 2.15
N LYS A 47 -16.36 6.59 3.42
CA LYS A 47 -16.29 5.62 4.51
C LYS A 47 -17.23 4.43 4.29
N SER A 48 -18.44 4.68 3.83
CA SER A 48 -19.42 3.62 3.57
C SER A 48 -19.03 2.73 2.38
N LYS A 49 -18.18 3.21 1.48
CA LYS A 49 -17.71 2.47 0.30
C LYS A 49 -16.36 1.79 0.51
N PHE A 50 -15.70 2.03 1.61
CA PHE A 50 -14.39 1.46 1.91
C PHE A 50 -14.42 -0.06 2.15
N GLY A 51 -15.60 -0.63 2.35
CA GLY A 51 -15.75 -2.08 2.59
C GLY A 51 -15.08 -2.95 1.53
N ALA A 52 -15.09 -2.53 0.27
CA ALA A 52 -14.40 -3.25 -0.81
C ALA A 52 -12.87 -3.29 -0.60
N CYS A 53 -12.31 -2.30 0.06
CA CYS A 53 -10.87 -2.20 0.34
C CYS A 53 -10.49 -2.93 1.64
N ALA A 54 -11.43 -3.03 2.57
CA ALA A 54 -11.20 -3.58 3.90
C ALA A 54 -10.80 -5.06 3.87
N ALA A 55 -11.22 -5.79 2.85
CA ALA A 55 -10.88 -7.21 2.71
C ALA A 55 -9.36 -7.44 2.67
N CYS A 56 -8.61 -6.52 2.06
CA CYS A 56 -7.15 -6.59 1.99
C CYS A 56 -6.46 -5.63 2.96
N HIS A 57 -6.96 -4.40 3.07
CA HIS A 57 -6.32 -3.35 3.88
C HIS A 57 -6.78 -3.33 5.34
N GLY A 58 -7.78 -4.13 5.70
CA GLY A 58 -8.36 -4.15 7.05
C GLY A 58 -9.39 -3.06 7.26
N MET A 59 -10.27 -3.23 8.23
CA MET A 59 -11.35 -2.29 8.52
C MET A 59 -10.84 -0.91 8.94
N HIS A 60 -9.65 -0.85 9.51
CA HIS A 60 -9.00 0.39 9.94
C HIS A 60 -7.89 0.84 8.99
N GLY A 61 -7.76 0.21 7.82
CA GLY A 61 -6.77 0.58 6.82
C GLY A 61 -5.32 0.29 7.19
N LYS A 62 -5.07 -0.52 8.20
CA LYS A 62 -3.72 -0.79 8.73
C LYS A 62 -2.88 -1.73 7.86
N GLY A 63 -3.48 -2.32 6.85
CA GLY A 63 -2.79 -3.24 5.96
C GLY A 63 -2.88 -4.69 6.37
N ASN A 64 -2.33 -5.55 5.53
CA ASN A 64 -2.28 -6.99 5.79
C ASN A 64 -1.03 -7.57 5.09
N HIS A 65 -0.09 -8.04 5.87
CA HIS A 65 1.16 -8.61 5.37
C HIS A 65 0.94 -9.88 4.54
N ALA A 66 -0.09 -10.66 4.84
CA ALA A 66 -0.35 -11.92 4.16
C ALA A 66 -0.66 -11.73 2.67
N VAL A 67 -1.29 -10.61 2.30
CA VAL A 67 -1.63 -10.27 0.92
C VAL A 67 -0.78 -9.12 0.37
N GLY A 68 0.19 -8.63 1.15
CA GLY A 68 1.05 -7.54 0.76
C GLY A 68 0.37 -6.18 0.71
N ALA A 69 -0.80 -6.04 1.34
CA ALA A 69 -1.52 -4.78 1.35
C ALA A 69 -0.89 -3.79 2.33
N PRO A 70 -0.52 -2.58 1.89
CA PRO A 70 0.12 -1.60 2.76
C PRO A 70 -0.85 -0.98 3.76
N ASN A 71 -0.28 -0.42 4.82
CA ASN A 71 -0.99 0.41 5.78
C ASN A 71 -1.37 1.74 5.11
N LEU A 72 -2.65 2.04 5.06
CA LEU A 72 -3.17 3.27 4.45
C LEU A 72 -3.24 4.44 5.45
N THR A 73 -2.92 4.20 6.72
CA THR A 73 -3.01 5.21 7.77
C THR A 73 -1.70 5.96 8.00
N ASP A 74 -0.60 5.51 7.42
CA ASP A 74 0.70 6.19 7.52
C ASP A 74 0.89 7.17 6.37
N ASP A 75 2.02 7.87 6.36
CA ASP A 75 2.39 8.83 5.33
C ASP A 75 3.36 8.27 4.28
N ILE A 76 3.53 6.96 4.26
CA ILE A 76 4.43 6.29 3.32
C ILE A 76 3.63 5.82 2.10
N TRP A 77 3.87 6.45 0.96
CA TRP A 77 3.15 6.17 -0.28
C TRP A 77 4.12 5.69 -1.37
N LEU A 78 4.01 4.40 -1.72
CA LEU A 78 4.94 3.76 -2.66
C LEU A 78 4.72 4.22 -4.12
N HIS A 79 3.47 4.48 -4.52
CA HIS A 79 3.10 4.76 -5.91
C HIS A 79 2.54 6.17 -6.12
N GLY A 80 2.94 7.11 -5.28
CA GLY A 80 2.47 8.48 -5.35
C GLY A 80 1.42 8.79 -4.29
N TRP A 81 1.11 10.05 -4.17
CA TRP A 81 0.26 10.58 -3.11
C TRP A 81 -0.79 11.53 -3.70
N GLY A 82 -1.89 11.65 -2.99
CA GLY A 82 -2.96 12.57 -3.34
C GLY A 82 -4.16 11.89 -4.00
N GLU A 83 -5.21 12.67 -4.22
CA GLU A 83 -6.47 12.18 -4.79
C GLU A 83 -6.27 11.42 -6.09
N ASN A 84 -5.58 12.03 -7.06
CA ASN A 84 -5.43 11.44 -8.38
C ASN A 84 -4.63 10.13 -8.35
N ALA A 85 -3.60 10.05 -7.52
CA ALA A 85 -2.80 8.83 -7.37
C ALA A 85 -3.64 7.70 -6.79
N ILE A 86 -4.47 7.99 -5.78
CA ILE A 86 -5.32 6.99 -5.14
C ILE A 86 -6.46 6.57 -6.09
N VAL A 87 -7.10 7.51 -6.76
CA VAL A 87 -8.14 7.21 -7.76
C VAL A 87 -7.60 6.33 -8.87
N ASN A 88 -6.41 6.65 -9.38
CA ASN A 88 -5.77 5.84 -10.42
C ASN A 88 -5.49 4.42 -9.92
N MET A 89 -5.03 4.27 -8.69
CA MET A 89 -4.77 2.99 -8.07
C MET A 89 -6.04 2.14 -7.96
N ILE A 90 -7.14 2.75 -7.53
CA ILE A 90 -8.44 2.07 -7.41
C ILE A 90 -8.96 1.65 -8.78
N ASN A 91 -8.86 2.53 -9.77
CA ASN A 91 -9.39 2.27 -11.11
C ASN A 91 -8.60 1.19 -11.86
N ASN A 92 -7.28 1.22 -11.75
CA ASN A 92 -6.42 0.40 -12.60
C ASN A 92 -5.73 -0.74 -11.84
N GLY A 93 -5.70 -0.65 -10.52
CA GLY A 93 -4.96 -1.61 -9.71
C GLY A 93 -3.45 -1.42 -9.85
N LYS A 94 -2.71 -2.29 -9.19
CA LYS A 94 -1.25 -2.28 -9.24
C LYS A 94 -0.70 -3.66 -8.91
N VAL A 95 0.34 -4.04 -9.64
CA VAL A 95 1.13 -5.23 -9.33
C VAL A 95 2.52 -4.75 -8.95
N ASN A 96 2.93 -5.04 -7.72
CA ASN A 96 4.29 -4.81 -7.27
C ASN A 96 5.08 -6.09 -7.43
N GLN A 97 6.30 -5.96 -7.93
CA GLN A 97 7.17 -7.10 -8.13
C GLN A 97 8.58 -6.73 -7.72
N MET A 98 9.14 -7.54 -6.82
CA MET A 98 10.55 -7.48 -6.48
C MET A 98 11.22 -8.71 -7.08
N PRO A 99 12.00 -8.57 -8.17
CA PRO A 99 12.68 -9.71 -8.75
C PRO A 99 13.75 -10.26 -7.81
N ALA A 100 13.99 -11.56 -7.90
CA ALA A 100 15.04 -12.20 -7.12
C ALA A 100 16.39 -11.59 -7.47
N GLN A 101 17.19 -11.26 -6.45
CA GLN A 101 18.49 -10.62 -6.61
C GLN A 101 19.67 -11.59 -6.52
N ALA A 102 19.42 -12.88 -6.28
CA ALA A 102 20.46 -13.86 -6.10
C ALA A 102 21.40 -13.98 -7.31
N ALA A 103 20.90 -13.74 -8.53
CA ALA A 103 21.72 -13.76 -9.74
C ALA A 103 22.65 -12.56 -9.87
N LYS A 104 22.37 -11.47 -9.15
CA LYS A 104 23.12 -10.21 -9.21
C LYS A 104 24.03 -9.97 -8.01
N LEU A 105 23.83 -10.72 -6.93
CA LEU A 105 24.50 -10.53 -5.68
C LEU A 105 25.14 -11.83 -5.21
N THR A 106 26.30 -11.74 -4.57
CA THR A 106 26.89 -12.91 -3.88
C THR A 106 26.09 -13.22 -2.63
N GLU A 107 26.22 -14.44 -2.12
CA GLU A 107 25.57 -14.84 -0.87
C GLU A 107 25.96 -13.92 0.28
N GLY A 108 27.23 -13.54 0.39
CA GLY A 108 27.68 -12.60 1.41
C GLY A 108 27.04 -11.22 1.29
N GLN A 109 26.91 -10.72 0.05
CA GLN A 109 26.24 -9.44 -0.20
C GLN A 109 24.76 -9.49 0.19
N ILE A 110 24.08 -10.60 -0.09
CA ILE A 110 22.69 -10.79 0.31
C ILE A 110 22.55 -10.74 1.82
N HIS A 111 23.43 -11.41 2.55
CA HIS A 111 23.42 -11.39 4.03
C HIS A 111 23.66 -10.00 4.58
N VAL A 112 24.58 -9.24 4.01
CA VAL A 112 24.85 -7.86 4.45
C VAL A 112 23.64 -6.98 4.22
N LEU A 113 23.01 -7.05 3.04
CA LEU A 113 21.82 -6.27 2.74
C LEU A 113 20.64 -6.67 3.63
N ALA A 114 20.43 -7.96 3.87
CA ALA A 114 19.39 -8.43 4.77
C ALA A 114 19.56 -7.89 6.19
N SER A 115 20.80 -7.91 6.70
CA SER A 115 21.11 -7.38 8.01
C SER A 115 20.89 -5.87 8.08
N TYR A 116 21.26 -5.14 7.04
CA TYR A 116 21.05 -3.71 6.95
C TYR A 116 19.56 -3.36 6.96
N VAL A 117 18.78 -4.02 6.13
CA VAL A 117 17.32 -3.77 6.05
C VAL A 117 16.65 -4.11 7.37
N TRP A 118 17.04 -5.23 7.99
CA TRP A 118 16.53 -5.61 9.32
C TRP A 118 16.84 -4.53 10.36
N GLY A 119 18.06 -4.01 10.35
CA GLY A 119 18.51 -2.98 11.28
C GLY A 119 17.72 -1.68 11.16
N LEU A 120 17.30 -1.30 9.95
CA LEU A 120 16.48 -0.10 9.75
C LEU A 120 15.15 -0.14 10.51
N SER A 121 14.58 -1.33 10.67
CA SER A 121 13.28 -1.51 11.34
C SER A 121 13.41 -1.88 12.81
N ASN A 122 14.49 -2.55 13.21
CA ASN A 122 14.59 -3.22 14.51
C ASN A 122 15.66 -2.64 15.42
N ASN A 123 16.50 -1.74 14.92
CA ASN A 123 17.58 -1.12 15.70
C ASN A 123 17.58 0.39 15.51
N ALA A 124 17.02 1.10 16.48
CA ALA A 124 16.92 2.56 16.44
C ALA A 124 18.30 3.25 16.50
N THR A 125 19.37 2.54 16.85
CA THR A 125 20.72 3.11 16.88
C THR A 125 21.43 3.02 15.53
N VAL A 126 20.90 2.25 14.59
CA VAL A 126 21.45 2.18 13.24
C VAL A 126 20.98 3.41 12.47
N LYS A 127 21.86 4.39 12.41
CA LYS A 127 21.62 5.59 11.60
C LYS A 127 22.57 5.55 10.43
N VAL A 128 22.01 5.73 9.30
CA VAL A 128 22.74 5.77 8.04
C VAL A 128 22.98 7.20 7.65
#